data_72fe020059a15351344d333c71f08d45
#
_entry.id   72fe020059a15351344d333c71f08d45
#
_cell.length_a   1.000
_cell.length_b   1.000
_cell.length_c   1.000
_cell.angle_alpha   90.00
_cell.angle_beta   90.00
_cell.angle_gamma   90.00
#
_symmetry.space_group_name_H-M   'P 1'
#
loop_
_entity.id
_entity.type
_entity.pdbx_description
1 polymer ?
#
loop_
_entity_poly.entity_id
_entity_poly.type
_entity_poly.pdbx_seq_one_letter_code
_entity_poly.pdbx_strand_id
1 'polypeptide(L)'
;MKKSGFTLIELLAVIAIIGVLAIMVVPNVVDSYKNSLNKSMEIVENNVKDAANIYVNEHCTDPLYDSETGTLYTCPSSYNSSKFVCLSELTSGSEPYIESVKYSKTDCKGVITFDSTGANVYLACGSEYYTDKNVSSNSVYNECFK
;
A
#
# COMPACT_ATOMS: atom_id res chain seq x y z
N MET A 1 39.51 -25.32 -37.85
CA MET A 1 39.15 -25.02 -36.47
C MET A 1 38.34 -26.19 -35.94
N LYS A 2 38.84 -26.96 -34.93
CA LYS A 2 38.06 -28.03 -34.27
C LYS A 2 37.03 -27.39 -33.34
N LYS A 3 35.75 -27.57 -33.63
CA LYS A 3 34.65 -27.20 -32.68
C LYS A 3 34.61 -28.30 -31.61
N SER A 4 35.14 -28.05 -30.44
CA SER A 4 34.92 -28.92 -29.29
C SER A 4 33.49 -28.70 -28.78
N GLY A 5 32.68 -29.74 -28.87
CA GLY A 5 31.34 -29.72 -28.26
C GLY A 5 31.44 -30.08 -26.78
N PHE A 6 30.54 -29.54 -25.95
CA PHE A 6 30.39 -29.91 -24.55
C PHE A 6 30.05 -31.40 -24.41
N THR A 7 30.67 -32.06 -23.46
CA THR A 7 30.34 -33.45 -23.15
C THR A 7 29.08 -33.49 -22.26
N LEU A 8 28.32 -34.61 -22.36
CA LEU A 8 27.11 -34.82 -21.58
C LEU A 8 27.40 -34.76 -20.06
N ILE A 9 28.58 -35.26 -19.64
CA ILE A 9 28.98 -35.25 -18.24
C ILE A 9 29.34 -33.87 -17.73
N GLU A 10 29.91 -32.98 -18.55
CA GLU A 10 30.15 -31.57 -18.19
C GLU A 10 28.84 -30.83 -17.97
N LEU A 11 27.84 -31.05 -18.83
CA LEU A 11 26.53 -30.45 -18.66
C LEU A 11 25.84 -30.91 -17.35
N LEU A 12 25.92 -32.24 -17.10
CA LEU A 12 25.31 -32.85 -15.90
C LEU A 12 25.98 -32.35 -14.62
N ALA A 13 27.30 -32.16 -14.62
CA ALA A 13 28.04 -31.59 -13.49
C ALA A 13 27.61 -30.14 -13.21
N VAL A 14 27.45 -29.31 -14.24
CA VAL A 14 27.05 -27.91 -14.09
C VAL A 14 25.63 -27.77 -13.50
N ILE A 15 24.65 -28.54 -14.00
CA ILE A 15 23.29 -28.50 -13.46
C ILE A 15 23.22 -29.01 -12.03
N ALA A 16 24.04 -30.00 -11.65
CA ALA A 16 24.12 -30.45 -10.26
C ALA A 16 24.64 -29.38 -9.32
N ILE A 17 25.69 -28.64 -9.71
CA ILE A 17 26.25 -27.54 -8.92
C ILE A 17 25.23 -26.37 -8.80
N ILE A 18 24.61 -25.98 -9.91
CA ILE A 18 23.58 -24.93 -9.90
C ILE A 18 22.39 -25.32 -9.01
N GLY A 19 21.96 -26.59 -9.05
CA GLY A 19 20.89 -27.11 -8.20
C GLY A 19 21.19 -26.97 -6.71
N VAL A 20 22.40 -27.28 -6.28
CA VAL A 20 22.83 -27.14 -4.87
C VAL A 20 22.89 -25.66 -4.46
N LEU A 21 23.44 -24.79 -5.31
CA LEU A 21 23.53 -23.37 -5.03
C LEU A 21 22.15 -22.71 -4.97
N ALA A 22 21.22 -23.12 -5.82
CA ALA A 22 19.86 -22.59 -5.86
C ALA A 22 19.12 -22.79 -4.52
N ILE A 23 19.29 -23.94 -3.86
CA ILE A 23 18.64 -24.24 -2.58
C ILE A 23 19.08 -23.25 -1.47
N MET A 24 20.32 -22.78 -1.50
CA MET A 24 20.86 -21.86 -0.50
C MET A 24 20.46 -20.38 -0.76
N VAL A 25 20.32 -20.00 -2.02
CA VAL A 25 20.12 -18.59 -2.41
C VAL A 25 18.65 -18.20 -2.43
N VAL A 26 17.77 -19.08 -2.91
CA VAL A 26 16.34 -18.75 -3.11
C VAL A 26 15.63 -18.26 -1.84
N PRO A 27 15.72 -18.91 -0.67
CA PRO A 27 15.02 -18.43 0.53
C PRO A 27 15.47 -17.03 0.95
N ASN A 28 16.76 -16.74 0.90
CA ASN A 28 17.30 -15.43 1.29
C ASN A 28 16.81 -14.30 0.36
N VAL A 29 16.65 -14.57 -0.93
CA VAL A 29 16.14 -13.61 -1.90
C VAL A 29 14.66 -13.30 -1.65
N VAL A 30 13.84 -14.30 -1.34
CA VAL A 30 12.41 -14.12 -1.06
C VAL A 30 12.20 -13.26 0.20
N ASP A 31 12.96 -13.51 1.27
CA ASP A 31 12.86 -12.74 2.51
C ASP A 31 13.35 -11.31 2.31
N SER A 32 14.43 -11.11 1.56
CA SER A 32 14.93 -9.78 1.20
C SER A 32 13.91 -9.00 0.38
N TYR A 33 13.24 -9.64 -0.56
CA TYR A 33 12.19 -9.03 -1.37
C TYR A 33 10.99 -8.59 -0.52
N LYS A 34 10.51 -9.45 0.38
CA LYS A 34 9.41 -9.11 1.31
C LYS A 34 9.77 -7.94 2.22
N ASN A 35 10.98 -7.95 2.77
CA ASN A 35 11.47 -6.84 3.60
C ASN A 35 11.55 -5.52 2.83
N SER A 36 11.95 -5.56 1.56
CA SER A 36 11.96 -4.39 0.68
C SER A 36 10.55 -3.87 0.41
N LEU A 37 9.59 -4.76 0.15
CA LEU A 37 8.18 -4.39 -0.02
C LEU A 37 7.61 -3.74 1.25
N ASN A 38 7.87 -4.31 2.42
CA ASN A 38 7.38 -3.76 3.68
C ASN A 38 7.94 -2.35 3.96
N LYS A 39 9.22 -2.12 3.68
CA LYS A 39 9.83 -0.78 3.77
C LYS A 39 9.21 0.22 2.77
N SER A 40 8.87 -0.26 1.58
CA SER A 40 8.16 0.58 0.60
C SER A 40 6.77 0.96 1.09
N MET A 41 6.08 0.05 1.79
CA MET A 41 4.77 0.36 2.38
C MET A 41 4.84 1.41 3.48
N GLU A 42 5.89 1.46 4.28
CA GLU A 42 6.11 2.52 5.26
C GLU A 42 6.16 3.92 4.61
N ILE A 43 6.82 4.02 3.45
CA ILE A 43 6.85 5.26 2.67
C ILE A 43 5.44 5.58 2.12
N VAL A 44 4.74 4.57 1.62
CA VAL A 44 3.37 4.73 1.11
C VAL A 44 2.42 5.18 2.22
N GLU A 45 2.50 4.61 3.42
CA GLU A 45 1.70 5.03 4.58
C GLU A 45 1.95 6.51 4.93
N ASN A 46 3.20 6.97 4.88
CA ASN A 46 3.50 8.39 5.09
C ASN A 46 2.88 9.28 4.00
N ASN A 47 2.95 8.87 2.73
CA ASN A 47 2.31 9.60 1.64
C ASN A 47 0.77 9.65 1.79
N VAL A 48 0.16 8.53 2.20
CA VAL A 48 -1.29 8.48 2.50
C VAL A 48 -1.64 9.40 3.66
N LYS A 49 -0.80 9.45 4.69
CA LYS A 49 -0.96 10.34 5.84
C LYS A 49 -0.95 11.82 5.42
N ASP A 50 0.00 12.20 4.57
CA ASP A 50 0.13 13.56 4.08
C ASP A 50 -1.07 13.94 3.18
N ALA A 51 -1.48 13.05 2.28
CA ALA A 51 -2.66 13.23 1.44
C ALA A 51 -3.94 13.38 2.28
N ALA A 52 -4.10 12.58 3.33
CA ALA A 52 -5.25 12.66 4.22
C ALA A 52 -5.28 13.97 5.03
N ASN A 53 -4.14 14.47 5.45
CA ASN A 53 -4.04 15.76 6.12
C ASN A 53 -4.44 16.91 5.19
N ILE A 54 -4.00 16.89 3.93
CA ILE A 54 -4.37 17.87 2.92
C ILE A 54 -5.89 17.81 2.69
N TYR A 55 -6.43 16.60 2.44
CA TYR A 55 -7.85 16.37 2.23
C TYR A 55 -8.72 16.91 3.37
N VAL A 56 -8.37 16.62 4.63
CA VAL A 56 -9.13 17.09 5.79
C VAL A 56 -9.01 18.60 5.95
N ASN A 57 -7.85 19.20 5.71
CA ASN A 57 -7.67 20.64 5.77
C ASN A 57 -8.56 21.35 4.75
N GLU A 58 -8.59 20.86 3.51
CA GLU A 58 -9.40 21.46 2.45
C GLU A 58 -10.91 21.28 2.66
N HIS A 59 -11.34 20.11 3.16
CA HIS A 59 -12.75 19.79 3.26
C HIS A 59 -13.37 20.10 4.63
N CYS A 60 -12.59 20.05 5.70
CA CYS A 60 -13.12 20.05 7.07
C CYS A 60 -12.66 21.20 7.95
N THR A 61 -11.47 21.74 7.71
CA THR A 61 -10.91 22.80 8.55
C THR A 61 -11.13 24.18 7.92
N ASP A 62 -10.85 24.28 6.63
CA ASP A 62 -11.06 25.49 5.85
C ASP A 62 -11.67 25.09 4.49
N PRO A 63 -12.97 24.83 4.45
CA PRO A 63 -13.61 24.29 3.27
C PRO A 63 -13.48 25.25 2.09
N LEU A 64 -12.76 24.80 1.06
CA LEU A 64 -12.55 25.55 -0.16
C LEU A 64 -13.83 25.59 -0.99
N TYR A 65 -14.09 26.74 -1.57
CA TYR A 65 -15.13 26.91 -2.57
C TYR A 65 -14.55 26.55 -3.95
N ASP A 66 -15.11 25.53 -4.58
CA ASP A 66 -14.77 25.19 -5.96
C ASP A 66 -15.32 26.28 -6.89
N SER A 67 -14.43 27.07 -7.46
CA SER A 67 -14.77 28.20 -8.35
C SER A 67 -15.32 27.74 -9.70
N GLU A 68 -15.08 26.50 -10.13
CA GLU A 68 -15.56 25.98 -11.40
C GLU A 68 -16.97 25.40 -11.29
N THR A 69 -17.27 24.67 -10.21
CA THR A 69 -18.57 24.02 -10.00
C THR A 69 -19.50 24.84 -9.11
N GLY A 70 -19.01 25.85 -8.41
CA GLY A 70 -19.79 26.66 -7.48
C GLY A 70 -20.21 25.91 -6.21
N THR A 71 -19.57 24.80 -5.90
CA THR A 71 -19.89 23.96 -4.73
C THR A 71 -18.83 24.07 -3.65
N LEU A 72 -19.27 24.05 -2.38
CA LEU A 72 -18.38 23.91 -1.24
C LEU A 72 -17.97 22.45 -1.07
N TYR A 73 -16.69 22.21 -0.87
CA TYR A 73 -16.24 20.90 -0.43
C TYR A 73 -16.88 20.55 0.91
N THR A 74 -17.48 19.37 1.00
CA THR A 74 -18.16 18.92 2.21
C THR A 74 -17.30 17.94 2.97
N CYS A 75 -17.11 18.20 4.26
CA CYS A 75 -16.41 17.26 5.15
C CYS A 75 -17.17 15.93 5.23
N PRO A 76 -16.47 14.78 5.08
CA PRO A 76 -17.10 13.47 5.21
C PRO A 76 -17.78 13.30 6.57
N SER A 77 -18.95 12.68 6.58
CA SER A 77 -19.69 12.41 7.83
C SER A 77 -18.90 11.50 8.79
N SER A 78 -18.08 10.60 8.24
CA SER A 78 -17.16 9.77 9.02
C SER A 78 -16.14 10.58 9.81
N TYR A 79 -15.56 11.63 9.21
CA TYR A 79 -14.64 12.50 9.91
C TYR A 79 -15.35 13.34 10.99
N ASN A 80 -16.53 13.86 10.69
CA ASN A 80 -17.30 14.65 11.66
C ASN A 80 -17.73 13.84 12.88
N SER A 81 -18.14 12.58 12.70
CA SER A 81 -18.64 11.72 13.77
C SER A 81 -17.57 10.96 14.52
N SER A 82 -16.57 10.45 13.83
CA SER A 82 -15.61 9.47 14.37
C SER A 82 -14.15 9.76 14.03
N LYS A 83 -13.87 10.90 13.41
CA LYS A 83 -12.52 11.37 13.06
C LYS A 83 -11.72 10.36 12.21
N PHE A 84 -12.35 9.81 11.17
CA PHE A 84 -11.66 8.97 10.19
C PHE A 84 -12.10 9.30 8.76
N VAL A 85 -11.24 8.94 7.79
CA VAL A 85 -11.45 9.03 6.35
C VAL A 85 -11.05 7.69 5.73
N CYS A 86 -11.82 7.23 4.74
CA CYS A 86 -11.46 6.01 4.01
C CYS A 86 -10.42 6.30 2.93
N LEU A 87 -9.52 5.33 2.67
CA LEU A 87 -8.54 5.46 1.57
C LEU A 87 -9.23 5.68 0.21
N SER A 88 -10.41 5.11 0.00
CA SER A 88 -11.21 5.31 -1.21
C SER A 88 -11.59 6.76 -1.48
N GLU A 89 -11.76 7.58 -0.44
CA GLU A 89 -12.06 9.01 -0.60
C GLU A 89 -10.86 9.79 -1.13
N LEU A 90 -9.64 9.37 -0.77
CA LEU A 90 -8.40 9.98 -1.24
C LEU A 90 -8.00 9.56 -2.66
N THR A 91 -8.43 8.37 -3.08
CA THR A 91 -8.07 7.77 -4.37
C THR A 91 -9.15 7.94 -5.44
N SER A 92 -10.32 8.48 -5.09
CA SER A 92 -11.45 8.69 -5.98
C SER A 92 -11.60 10.16 -6.38
N GLY A 93 -12.34 10.40 -7.47
CA GLY A 93 -12.60 11.76 -7.96
C GLY A 93 -11.87 12.05 -9.26
N SER A 94 -12.08 13.26 -9.81
CA SER A 94 -11.41 13.74 -11.02
C SER A 94 -9.94 14.11 -10.78
N GLU A 95 -9.63 14.57 -9.58
CA GLU A 95 -8.28 14.87 -9.10
C GLU A 95 -8.04 14.16 -7.76
N PRO A 96 -7.56 12.91 -7.77
CA PRO A 96 -7.31 12.17 -6.55
C PRO A 96 -6.11 12.74 -5.79
N TYR A 97 -6.18 12.78 -4.46
CA TYR A 97 -5.09 13.21 -3.58
C TYR A 97 -3.89 12.27 -3.59
N ILE A 98 -4.13 11.01 -3.90
CA ILE A 98 -3.10 9.98 -4.06
C ILE A 98 -3.57 8.94 -5.08
N GLU A 99 -2.63 8.37 -5.82
CA GLU A 99 -2.93 7.24 -6.71
C GLU A 99 -3.32 5.99 -5.91
N SER A 100 -3.91 5.00 -6.61
CA SER A 100 -4.28 3.74 -5.98
C SER A 100 -3.08 3.06 -5.31
N VAL A 101 -3.22 2.77 -4.02
CA VAL A 101 -2.18 2.10 -3.22
C VAL A 101 -2.20 0.61 -3.50
N LYS A 102 -1.03 0.02 -3.74
CA LYS A 102 -0.88 -1.41 -4.02
C LYS A 102 0.27 -2.02 -3.22
N TYR A 103 0.06 -3.24 -2.74
CA TYR A 103 1.12 -4.12 -2.24
C TYR A 103 1.36 -5.22 -3.27
N SER A 104 2.55 -5.24 -3.87
CA SER A 104 2.85 -6.10 -5.02
C SER A 104 1.86 -5.85 -6.17
N LYS A 105 0.86 -6.70 -6.36
CA LYS A 105 -0.18 -6.57 -7.40
C LYS A 105 -1.60 -6.41 -6.83
N THR A 106 -1.73 -6.40 -5.50
CA THR A 106 -3.01 -6.37 -4.79
C THR A 106 -3.34 -4.95 -4.39
N ASP A 107 -4.54 -4.49 -4.75
CA ASP A 107 -5.04 -3.19 -4.33
C ASP A 107 -5.27 -3.18 -2.82
N CYS A 108 -4.88 -2.07 -2.19
CA CYS A 108 -5.05 -1.87 -0.77
C CYS A 108 -6.35 -1.09 -0.49
N LYS A 109 -6.98 -1.45 0.60
CA LYS A 109 -8.06 -0.69 1.23
C LYS A 109 -7.58 -0.19 2.57
N GLY A 110 -8.19 0.84 3.10
CA GLY A 110 -7.69 1.37 4.36
C GLY A 110 -8.53 2.45 4.97
N VAL A 111 -8.21 2.75 6.21
CA VAL A 111 -8.77 3.84 6.98
C VAL A 111 -7.66 4.70 7.56
N ILE A 112 -7.88 5.99 7.59
CA ILE A 112 -7.01 6.98 8.22
C ILE A 112 -7.78 7.58 9.39
N THR A 113 -7.28 7.39 10.61
CA THR A 113 -7.87 7.95 11.83
C THR A 113 -7.07 9.17 12.28
N PHE A 114 -7.75 10.12 12.90
CA PHE A 114 -7.15 11.36 13.37
C PHE A 114 -7.32 11.48 14.90
N ASP A 115 -6.21 11.65 15.56
CA ASP A 115 -6.17 11.89 17.02
C ASP A 115 -5.31 13.10 17.38
N SER A 116 -5.04 13.31 18.68
CA SER A 116 -4.23 14.42 19.16
C SER A 116 -2.76 14.37 18.71
N THR A 117 -2.28 13.24 18.22
CA THR A 117 -0.90 13.04 17.74
C THR A 117 -0.79 13.18 16.22
N GLY A 118 -1.94 13.23 15.51
CA GLY A 118 -2.05 13.39 14.07
C GLY A 118 -2.80 12.26 13.39
N ALA A 119 -2.53 12.07 12.10
CA ALA A 119 -3.14 11.03 11.29
C ALA A 119 -2.43 9.68 11.49
N ASN A 120 -3.20 8.62 11.67
CA ASN A 120 -2.72 7.25 11.73
C ASN A 120 -3.34 6.45 10.58
N VAL A 121 -2.50 5.80 9.79
CA VAL A 121 -2.89 5.07 8.58
C VAL A 121 -2.95 3.57 8.86
N TYR A 122 -4.02 2.92 8.43
CA TYR A 122 -4.22 1.49 8.54
C TYR A 122 -4.61 0.93 7.18
N LEU A 123 -3.72 0.14 6.57
CA LEU A 123 -3.90 -0.46 5.26
C LEU A 123 -4.12 -1.97 5.37
N ALA A 124 -4.92 -2.50 4.46
CA ALA A 124 -5.12 -3.93 4.23
C ALA A 124 -5.05 -4.22 2.73
N CYS A 125 -4.10 -5.03 2.31
CA CYS A 125 -3.86 -5.37 0.91
C CYS A 125 -4.06 -6.89 0.72
N GLY A 126 -5.29 -7.28 0.52
CA GLY A 126 -5.67 -8.70 0.49
C GLY A 126 -5.35 -9.42 1.78
N SER A 127 -4.69 -10.59 1.68
CA SER A 127 -4.19 -11.37 2.82
C SER A 127 -2.70 -11.20 3.08
N GLU A 128 -2.00 -10.41 2.26
CA GLU A 128 -0.54 -10.36 2.23
C GLU A 128 0.05 -9.27 3.14
N TYR A 129 -0.63 -8.14 3.26
CA TYR A 129 -0.17 -7.01 4.06
C TYR A 129 -1.29 -6.39 4.89
N TYR A 130 -0.98 -6.11 6.16
CA TYR A 130 -1.82 -5.37 7.10
C TYR A 130 -0.95 -4.50 7.97
N THR A 131 -1.26 -3.21 8.07
CA THR A 131 -0.67 -2.34 9.10
C THR A 131 -1.13 -2.81 10.49
N ASP A 132 -2.44 -3.03 10.68
CA ASP A 132 -3.03 -3.65 11.87
C ASP A 132 -4.29 -4.45 11.50
N LYS A 133 -4.26 -5.77 11.76
CA LYS A 133 -5.40 -6.66 11.48
C LYS A 133 -6.62 -6.36 12.36
N ASN A 134 -6.43 -5.88 13.57
CA ASN A 134 -7.54 -5.60 14.49
C ASN A 134 -8.35 -4.41 13.98
N VAL A 135 -7.70 -3.41 13.41
CA VAL A 135 -8.37 -2.23 12.84
C VAL A 135 -9.17 -2.61 11.59
N SER A 136 -8.61 -3.43 10.70
CA SER A 136 -9.30 -3.89 9.49
C SER A 136 -10.52 -4.77 9.78
N SER A 137 -10.59 -5.38 10.95
CA SER A 137 -11.71 -6.22 11.43
C SER A 137 -12.70 -5.44 12.30
N ASN A 138 -12.46 -4.17 12.57
CA ASN A 138 -13.33 -3.34 13.41
C ASN A 138 -14.58 -2.92 12.65
N SER A 139 -15.75 -3.17 13.26
CA SER A 139 -17.07 -2.86 12.65
C SER A 139 -17.24 -1.37 12.33
N VAL A 140 -16.60 -0.47 13.07
CA VAL A 140 -16.65 0.99 12.86
C VAL A 140 -16.07 1.38 11.50
N TYR A 141 -15.01 0.67 11.04
CA TYR A 141 -14.29 0.97 9.80
C TYR A 141 -14.65 0.02 8.65
N ASN A 142 -15.66 -0.81 8.83
CA ASN A 142 -16.01 -1.88 7.86
C ASN A 142 -16.29 -1.35 6.45
N GLU A 143 -16.79 -0.12 6.31
CA GLU A 143 -17.03 0.50 5.00
C GLU A 143 -15.74 0.82 4.25
N CYS A 144 -14.66 1.16 4.95
CA CYS A 144 -13.37 1.47 4.36
C CYS A 144 -12.62 0.23 3.83
N PHE A 145 -13.05 -0.98 4.24
CA PHE A 145 -12.43 -2.25 3.85
C PHE A 145 -13.29 -3.10 2.91
N LYS A 146 -14.46 -2.60 2.48
CA LYS A 146 -15.29 -3.22 1.44
C LYS A 146 -14.76 -2.86 0.06
#